data_62f1942cbfa56e13736e0b094ed5bfc8
#
_entry.id   62f1942cbfa56e13736e0b094ed5bfc8
#
_cell.length_a   1.000
_cell.length_b   1.000
_cell.length_c   1.000
_cell.angle_alpha   90.00
_cell.angle_beta   90.00
_cell.angle_gamma   90.00
#
_symmetry.space_group_name_H-M   'P 1'
#
loop_
_entity.id
_entity.type
_entity.pdbx_description
1 polymer ?
#
loop_
_entity_poly.entity_id
_entity_poly.type
_entity_poly.pdbx_seq_one_letter_code
_entity_poly.pdbx_strand_id
1 'polypeptide(L)'
;MIDLPKSMLTRRNVLGAMGVGAAGLAASSFLSGCVGVGGTPAAGGGSAADAVTGTFDWKRASGTTLHLLQTPHVYQQTYEPMLKDFTAKTGITVVADLVPEADYFTKLNTELAGGQGTHDVFMMGAYWVWQYGPPSWLENLDPWLANHSATAPEYDYEDIFEGLRTSMKWDFNLGSKVGTGGTYAIPWGFEINNIAYNKKVFDAKGIKLPNSFDNLIDLAVSLTDRSKNQYGIAFRGSRSWATIHPGFMSQFAREGGVDYEFKNGALTGAMNSDAAVTFTQKWADLAKHAGPTSWTTYDYPQCTGDLGDGVAMMVYDADSATYPKNKPGASKVAGNLGWWAGPPGANGSYATNIWTWALGLNAKSKNKMAAWLFMQWASSKEATTKAVQTGTLADPPRKSVFDGPFKQSLSSFPGYLEAFDQVVSESKILFTPQKKFLETTEDWAVALQEIYGGANAKTRLDQLAAAVTKKQAS
;
A
#
# COMPACT_ATOMS: atom_id res chain seq x y z
N MET A 1 49.67 1.29 -6.94
CA MET A 1 50.03 2.37 -7.88
C MET A 1 49.84 1.85 -9.31
N ILE A 2 48.70 2.09 -9.90
CA ILE A 2 48.49 2.05 -11.35
C ILE A 2 47.48 3.16 -11.62
N ASP A 3 47.97 4.19 -12.31
CA ASP A 3 47.18 5.35 -12.76
C ASP A 3 46.22 4.98 -13.85
N LEU A 4 45.01 5.51 -13.81
CA LEU A 4 44.08 5.56 -14.95
C LEU A 4 43.71 7.02 -15.22
N PRO A 5 43.71 7.45 -16.50
CA PRO A 5 43.57 8.85 -16.87
C PRO A 5 42.13 9.34 -16.91
N LYS A 6 41.91 10.56 -16.41
CA LYS A 6 40.70 11.35 -16.58
C LYS A 6 40.57 11.80 -18.03
N SER A 7 39.45 11.51 -18.70
CA SER A 7 39.02 12.24 -19.91
C SER A 7 37.71 12.97 -19.65
N MET A 8 37.79 14.28 -19.69
CA MET A 8 36.69 15.23 -19.74
C MET A 8 35.90 15.04 -21.05
N LEU A 9 34.58 14.99 -20.93
CA LEU A 9 33.68 15.30 -22.05
C LEU A 9 32.79 16.46 -21.65
N THR A 10 33.12 17.61 -22.24
CA THR A 10 32.38 18.86 -22.16
C THR A 10 31.12 18.81 -23.03
N ARG A 11 30.06 19.39 -22.47
CA ARG A 11 28.82 19.72 -23.20
C ARG A 11 29.13 20.77 -24.28
N ARG A 12 28.96 20.38 -25.57
CA ARG A 12 28.56 21.29 -26.68
C ARG A 12 28.57 20.52 -28.02
N ASN A 13 27.53 20.80 -28.80
CA ASN A 13 27.34 20.43 -30.19
C ASN A 13 26.49 19.17 -30.47
N VAL A 14 25.18 19.38 -30.59
CA VAL A 14 24.35 18.90 -31.70
C VAL A 14 23.25 19.92 -31.97
N LEU A 15 23.47 20.82 -32.87
CA LEU A 15 22.47 21.61 -33.60
C LEU A 15 22.89 21.58 -35.06
N GLY A 16 22.01 21.10 -35.90
CA GLY A 16 22.15 21.35 -37.34
C GLY A 16 22.03 20.14 -38.25
N ALA A 17 20.85 19.89 -38.74
CA ALA A 17 20.57 19.57 -40.14
C ALA A 17 19.07 19.53 -40.41
N MET A 18 18.54 20.65 -40.91
CA MET A 18 17.28 20.71 -41.67
C MET A 18 17.54 20.18 -43.08
N GLY A 19 16.66 19.32 -43.56
CA GLY A 19 16.58 18.92 -44.94
C GLY A 19 15.13 18.87 -45.42
N VAL A 20 14.79 19.79 -46.27
CA VAL A 20 13.48 20.02 -46.90
C VAL A 20 13.21 18.96 -47.96
N GLY A 21 11.96 18.48 -48.03
CA GLY A 21 11.47 17.68 -49.17
C GLY A 21 9.94 17.75 -49.22
N ALA A 22 9.44 18.49 -50.20
CA ALA A 22 8.04 18.84 -50.42
C ALA A 22 7.29 17.87 -51.35
N ALA A 23 5.97 17.90 -51.22
CA ALA A 23 4.92 17.75 -52.21
C ALA A 23 4.32 16.37 -52.49
N GLY A 24 3.00 16.34 -52.33
CA GLY A 24 2.08 15.31 -52.82
C GLY A 24 0.64 15.52 -52.31
N LEU A 25 -0.06 16.42 -52.97
CA LEU A 25 -1.52 16.70 -52.78
C LEU A 25 -2.36 15.52 -53.28
N ALA A 26 -3.37 15.12 -52.52
CA ALA A 26 -4.66 14.70 -53.07
C ALA A 26 -5.76 14.87 -52.02
N ALA A 27 -6.72 15.72 -52.35
CA ALA A 27 -7.91 16.04 -51.61
C ALA A 27 -9.08 15.08 -51.90
N SER A 28 -9.91 14.80 -50.91
CA SER A 28 -11.36 14.64 -51.04
C SER A 28 -11.97 14.63 -49.65
N SER A 29 -12.54 15.65 -49.24
CA SER A 29 -13.91 16.19 -49.10
C SER A 29 -14.91 15.36 -48.31
N PHE A 30 -15.44 16.02 -47.23
CA PHE A 30 -16.78 16.02 -46.62
C PHE A 30 -17.24 14.81 -45.81
N LEU A 31 -17.61 14.96 -44.55
CA LEU A 31 -18.87 15.59 -44.11
C LEU A 31 -18.87 15.84 -42.59
N SER A 32 -19.43 16.95 -42.24
CA SER A 32 -19.79 17.38 -40.89
C SER A 32 -20.75 16.43 -40.18
N GLY A 33 -20.59 16.25 -38.90
CA GLY A 33 -21.55 15.64 -38.00
C GLY A 33 -21.31 16.13 -36.59
N CYS A 34 -22.15 17.01 -36.12
CA CYS A 34 -22.12 17.62 -34.80
C CYS A 34 -22.42 16.66 -33.66
N VAL A 35 -21.71 16.90 -32.52
CA VAL A 35 -22.18 16.88 -31.12
C VAL A 35 -22.89 15.64 -30.62
N GLY A 36 -22.22 15.03 -29.66
CA GLY A 36 -22.79 14.09 -28.71
C GLY A 36 -21.84 13.92 -27.53
N VAL A 37 -21.93 14.82 -26.53
CA VAL A 37 -21.37 14.60 -25.20
C VAL A 37 -22.19 13.50 -24.53
N GLY A 38 -21.58 12.35 -24.27
CA GLY A 38 -22.21 11.22 -23.64
C GLY A 38 -21.52 9.92 -24.02
N GLY A 39 -20.23 9.80 -23.73
CA GLY A 39 -19.50 8.55 -23.94
C GLY A 39 -19.89 7.53 -22.88
N THR A 40 -20.93 6.73 -23.12
CA THR A 40 -21.02 5.40 -22.53
C THR A 40 -19.77 4.61 -22.90
N PRO A 41 -19.14 3.85 -21.97
CA PRO A 41 -18.04 2.96 -22.31
C PRO A 41 -18.48 2.01 -23.43
N ALA A 42 -17.71 1.92 -24.49
CA ALA A 42 -17.95 1.01 -25.59
C ALA A 42 -18.05 -0.43 -25.05
N ALA A 43 -19.28 -0.94 -24.99
CA ALA A 43 -19.54 -2.36 -24.87
C ALA A 43 -19.16 -3.01 -26.20
N GLY A 44 -18.08 -3.84 -26.21
CA GLY A 44 -17.79 -4.59 -27.42
C GLY A 44 -16.36 -5.12 -27.60
N GLY A 45 -15.69 -5.52 -26.51
CA GLY A 45 -14.55 -6.42 -26.58
C GLY A 45 -14.69 -7.46 -25.48
N GLY A 46 -14.97 -8.72 -25.81
CA GLY A 46 -15.02 -9.80 -24.84
C GLY A 46 -13.73 -9.82 -24.00
N SER A 47 -13.86 -10.10 -22.69
CA SER A 47 -12.69 -10.27 -21.82
C SER A 47 -11.81 -11.40 -22.33
N ALA A 48 -10.49 -11.30 -22.12
CA ALA A 48 -9.58 -12.44 -22.38
C ALA A 48 -10.00 -13.69 -21.60
N ALA A 49 -10.68 -13.52 -20.48
CA ALA A 49 -11.27 -14.61 -19.70
C ALA A 49 -12.36 -15.35 -20.49
N ASP A 50 -13.17 -14.66 -21.29
CA ASP A 50 -14.29 -15.28 -22.03
C ASP A 50 -13.80 -16.25 -23.12
N ALA A 51 -12.55 -16.08 -23.59
CA ALA A 51 -11.91 -16.97 -24.53
C ALA A 51 -11.44 -18.30 -23.93
N VAL A 52 -11.43 -18.40 -22.58
CA VAL A 52 -10.99 -19.60 -21.86
C VAL A 52 -12.17 -20.55 -21.71
N THR A 53 -12.09 -21.70 -22.37
CA THR A 53 -13.17 -22.72 -22.38
C THR A 53 -12.64 -24.10 -21.97
N GLY A 54 -13.56 -25.02 -21.69
CA GLY A 54 -13.25 -26.39 -21.31
C GLY A 54 -13.02 -26.58 -19.81
N THR A 55 -12.48 -27.73 -19.42
CA THR A 55 -12.19 -28.02 -18.02
C THR A 55 -10.99 -27.20 -17.54
N PHE A 56 -11.01 -26.76 -16.29
CA PHE A 56 -9.87 -26.09 -15.66
C PHE A 56 -8.62 -27.01 -15.67
N ASP A 57 -7.48 -26.40 -15.97
CA ASP A 57 -6.18 -27.09 -15.95
C ASP A 57 -5.08 -26.12 -15.52
N TRP A 58 -4.36 -26.43 -14.46
CA TRP A 58 -3.21 -25.66 -13.99
C TRP A 58 -2.09 -25.56 -15.03
N LYS A 59 -1.97 -26.53 -15.96
CA LYS A 59 -0.95 -26.55 -17.02
C LYS A 59 -1.36 -25.83 -18.32
N ARG A 60 -2.53 -25.19 -18.34
CA ARG A 60 -3.08 -24.54 -19.54
C ARG A 60 -2.15 -23.52 -20.19
N ALA A 61 -1.27 -22.87 -19.41
CA ALA A 61 -0.27 -21.93 -19.89
C ALA A 61 1.18 -22.44 -19.72
N SER A 62 1.36 -23.77 -19.70
CA SER A 62 2.69 -24.39 -19.55
C SER A 62 3.66 -23.92 -20.66
N GLY A 63 4.93 -23.72 -20.30
CA GLY A 63 5.96 -23.20 -21.19
C GLY A 63 6.01 -21.67 -21.30
N THR A 64 5.05 -20.94 -20.67
CA THR A 64 5.08 -19.48 -20.62
C THR A 64 6.13 -19.00 -19.62
N THR A 65 6.81 -17.89 -19.95
CA THR A 65 7.57 -17.10 -18.97
C THR A 65 6.70 -15.94 -18.51
N LEU A 66 6.46 -15.85 -17.20
CA LEU A 66 5.68 -14.82 -16.55
C LEU A 66 6.62 -13.80 -15.89
N HIS A 67 6.43 -12.53 -16.17
CA HIS A 67 7.22 -11.44 -15.61
C HIS A 67 6.48 -10.74 -14.47
N LEU A 68 7.11 -10.68 -13.29
CA LEU A 68 6.59 -10.01 -12.12
C LEU A 68 7.38 -8.74 -11.81
N LEU A 69 6.71 -7.65 -11.45
CA LEU A 69 7.33 -6.47 -10.84
C LEU A 69 6.95 -6.40 -9.37
N GLN A 70 7.94 -6.39 -8.49
CA GLN A 70 7.73 -6.44 -7.04
C GLN A 70 8.71 -5.52 -6.32
N THR A 71 8.38 -5.14 -5.09
CA THR A 71 9.32 -4.52 -4.17
C THR A 71 9.80 -5.56 -3.15
N PRO A 72 11.05 -5.48 -2.64
CA PRO A 72 11.48 -6.26 -1.48
C PRO A 72 10.53 -6.00 -0.29
N HIS A 73 9.76 -6.98 0.08
CA HIS A 73 8.75 -6.90 1.13
C HIS A 73 8.58 -8.27 1.79
N VAL A 74 8.05 -8.31 3.03
CA VAL A 74 7.84 -9.57 3.75
C VAL A 74 6.97 -10.56 2.97
N TYR A 75 5.98 -10.08 2.23
CA TYR A 75 5.16 -10.94 1.36
C TYR A 75 5.97 -11.49 0.18
N GLN A 76 6.69 -10.64 -0.56
CA GLN A 76 7.54 -11.08 -1.67
C GLN A 76 8.58 -12.11 -1.19
N GLN A 77 9.30 -11.81 -0.11
CA GLN A 77 10.32 -12.70 0.48
C GLN A 77 9.74 -14.05 0.93
N THR A 78 8.48 -14.06 1.39
CA THR A 78 7.77 -15.27 1.80
C THR A 78 7.48 -16.19 0.61
N TYR A 79 7.04 -15.62 -0.53
CA TYR A 79 6.60 -16.40 -1.68
C TYR A 79 7.73 -16.74 -2.65
N GLU A 80 8.82 -15.98 -2.68
CA GLU A 80 9.96 -16.23 -3.57
C GLU A 80 10.50 -17.67 -3.50
N PRO A 81 10.79 -18.23 -2.31
CA PRO A 81 11.26 -19.63 -2.20
C PRO A 81 10.23 -20.68 -2.68
N MET A 82 8.96 -20.29 -2.76
CA MET A 82 7.84 -21.15 -3.15
C MET A 82 7.57 -21.13 -4.65
N LEU A 83 8.18 -20.23 -5.44
CA LEU A 83 7.97 -20.11 -6.89
C LEU A 83 8.26 -21.41 -7.64
N LYS A 84 9.21 -22.22 -7.14
CA LYS A 84 9.48 -23.56 -7.66
C LYS A 84 8.28 -24.49 -7.61
N ASP A 85 7.44 -24.37 -6.58
CA ASP A 85 6.23 -25.20 -6.43
C ASP A 85 5.18 -24.80 -7.47
N PHE A 86 5.05 -23.49 -7.72
CA PHE A 86 4.22 -22.95 -8.79
C PHE A 86 4.67 -23.46 -10.15
N THR A 87 5.97 -23.37 -10.45
CA THR A 87 6.54 -23.87 -11.72
C THR A 87 6.30 -25.39 -11.88
N ALA A 88 6.51 -26.18 -10.83
CA ALA A 88 6.27 -27.61 -10.87
C ALA A 88 4.77 -27.95 -11.11
N LYS A 89 3.86 -27.17 -10.52
CA LYS A 89 2.40 -27.35 -10.67
C LYS A 89 1.91 -26.96 -12.06
N THR A 90 2.46 -25.89 -12.65
CA THR A 90 1.90 -25.24 -13.85
C THR A 90 2.75 -25.38 -15.11
N GLY A 91 4.05 -25.63 -14.97
CA GLY A 91 5.01 -25.53 -16.08
C GLY A 91 5.31 -24.10 -16.53
N ILE A 92 4.88 -23.08 -15.76
CA ILE A 92 5.14 -21.66 -16.01
C ILE A 92 6.43 -21.29 -15.29
N THR A 93 7.37 -20.63 -16.02
CA THR A 93 8.57 -20.04 -15.43
C THR A 93 8.25 -18.63 -14.93
N VAL A 94 8.70 -18.29 -13.72
CA VAL A 94 8.50 -16.95 -13.15
C VAL A 94 9.84 -16.21 -13.10
N VAL A 95 9.85 -14.99 -13.63
CA VAL A 95 10.96 -14.02 -13.55
C VAL A 95 10.45 -12.81 -12.78
N ALA A 96 11.08 -12.47 -11.66
CA ALA A 96 10.71 -11.35 -10.82
C ALA A 96 11.77 -10.25 -10.86
N ASP A 97 11.37 -9.04 -11.22
CA ASP A 97 12.15 -7.83 -11.06
C ASP A 97 11.84 -7.19 -9.71
N LEU A 98 12.87 -6.98 -8.89
CA LEU A 98 12.77 -6.34 -7.59
C LEU A 98 13.24 -4.90 -7.67
N VAL A 99 12.40 -3.97 -7.22
CA VAL A 99 12.69 -2.53 -7.19
C VAL A 99 12.48 -2.01 -5.77
N PRO A 100 13.44 -1.28 -5.17
CA PRO A 100 13.25 -0.67 -3.86
C PRO A 100 11.94 0.15 -3.78
N GLU A 101 11.25 0.11 -2.66
CA GLU A 101 9.92 0.71 -2.49
C GLU A 101 9.91 2.21 -2.84
N ALA A 102 11.00 2.93 -2.53
CA ALA A 102 11.15 4.34 -2.84
C ALA A 102 11.02 4.67 -4.35
N ASP A 103 11.42 3.73 -5.22
CA ASP A 103 11.41 3.90 -6.67
C ASP A 103 10.31 3.07 -7.35
N TYR A 104 9.75 2.12 -6.62
CA TYR A 104 8.86 1.08 -7.16
C TYR A 104 7.64 1.65 -7.88
N PHE A 105 6.89 2.50 -7.19
CA PHE A 105 5.64 3.03 -7.74
C PHE A 105 5.87 4.03 -8.88
N THR A 106 7.00 4.75 -8.87
CA THR A 106 7.41 5.62 -9.98
C THR A 106 7.72 4.78 -11.23
N LYS A 107 8.45 3.68 -11.06
CA LYS A 107 8.73 2.74 -12.16
C LYS A 107 7.45 2.11 -12.68
N LEU A 108 6.59 1.61 -11.80
CA LEU A 108 5.32 0.98 -12.19
C LEU A 108 4.41 1.96 -12.94
N ASN A 109 4.25 3.20 -12.44
CA ASN A 109 3.50 4.25 -13.13
C ASN A 109 4.03 4.51 -14.55
N THR A 110 5.35 4.63 -14.69
CA THR A 110 6.00 4.88 -16.00
C THR A 110 5.75 3.74 -16.97
N GLU A 111 5.85 2.51 -16.50
CA GLU A 111 5.63 1.32 -17.34
C GLU A 111 4.17 1.20 -17.78
N LEU A 112 3.23 1.34 -16.84
CA LEU A 112 1.80 1.23 -17.14
C LEU A 112 1.33 2.34 -18.09
N ALA A 113 1.82 3.57 -17.90
CA ALA A 113 1.55 4.69 -18.79
C ALA A 113 2.14 4.47 -20.20
N GLY A 114 3.29 3.80 -20.28
CA GLY A 114 3.92 3.42 -21.56
C GLY A 114 3.16 2.32 -22.31
N GLY A 115 2.28 1.57 -21.66
CA GLY A 115 1.36 0.60 -22.27
C GLY A 115 2.03 -0.60 -22.95
N GLN A 116 3.28 -0.94 -22.60
CA GLN A 116 4.05 -2.00 -23.28
C GLN A 116 3.77 -3.41 -22.74
N GLY A 117 3.20 -3.55 -21.54
CA GLY A 117 2.90 -4.84 -20.93
C GLY A 117 4.16 -5.67 -20.63
N THR A 118 5.25 -5.02 -20.21
CA THR A 118 6.53 -5.68 -19.92
C THR A 118 6.41 -6.65 -18.76
N HIS A 119 5.77 -6.23 -17.67
CA HIS A 119 5.43 -7.09 -16.55
C HIS A 119 3.97 -7.49 -16.61
N ASP A 120 3.71 -8.76 -16.42
CA ASP A 120 2.36 -9.35 -16.48
C ASP A 120 1.58 -9.13 -15.21
N VAL A 121 2.25 -9.31 -14.06
CA VAL A 121 1.68 -9.14 -12.71
C VAL A 121 2.60 -8.23 -11.90
N PHE A 122 2.01 -7.39 -11.10
CA PHE A 122 2.75 -6.50 -10.21
C PHE A 122 2.11 -6.41 -8.83
N MET A 123 2.97 -6.16 -7.85
CA MET A 123 2.57 -5.90 -6.48
C MET A 123 1.96 -4.51 -6.37
N MET A 124 0.79 -4.39 -5.76
CA MET A 124 0.10 -3.10 -5.59
C MET A 124 -0.70 -3.09 -4.28
N GLY A 125 -1.24 -1.95 -3.96
CA GLY A 125 -2.17 -1.81 -2.85
C GLY A 125 -3.53 -1.27 -3.29
N ALA A 126 -4.47 -1.21 -2.37
CA ALA A 126 -5.84 -0.82 -2.64
C ALA A 126 -5.99 0.57 -3.30
N TYR A 127 -5.17 1.55 -2.89
CA TYR A 127 -5.27 2.93 -3.41
C TYR A 127 -4.89 3.04 -4.90
N TRP A 128 -4.08 2.10 -5.41
CA TRP A 128 -3.71 2.06 -6.82
C TRP A 128 -4.85 1.60 -7.72
N VAL A 129 -5.88 0.94 -7.20
CA VAL A 129 -7.12 0.71 -7.95
C VAL A 129 -7.72 2.04 -8.42
N TRP A 130 -7.67 3.06 -7.56
CA TRP A 130 -8.20 4.38 -7.88
C TRP A 130 -7.37 5.15 -8.92
N GLN A 131 -6.08 4.90 -8.94
CA GLN A 131 -5.15 5.57 -9.84
C GLN A 131 -4.98 4.83 -11.17
N TYR A 132 -4.93 3.50 -11.14
CA TYR A 132 -4.64 2.67 -12.34
C TYR A 132 -5.90 2.17 -13.05
N GLY A 133 -7.02 2.12 -12.36
CA GLY A 133 -8.29 1.68 -12.95
C GLY A 133 -8.82 2.66 -14.01
N PRO A 134 -8.96 3.97 -13.71
CA PRO A 134 -9.52 4.93 -14.67
C PRO A 134 -8.81 4.96 -16.03
N PRO A 135 -7.46 4.91 -16.15
CA PRO A 135 -6.77 4.82 -17.44
C PRO A 135 -6.79 3.41 -18.04
N SER A 136 -7.50 2.45 -17.44
CA SER A 136 -7.59 1.06 -17.90
C SER A 136 -6.23 0.34 -17.97
N TRP A 137 -5.37 0.58 -16.99
CA TRP A 137 -4.09 -0.12 -16.86
C TRP A 137 -4.23 -1.48 -16.17
N LEU A 138 -5.31 -1.67 -15.42
CA LEU A 138 -5.63 -2.92 -14.73
C LEU A 138 -6.63 -3.75 -15.54
N GLU A 139 -6.42 -5.06 -15.56
CA GLU A 139 -7.42 -6.02 -16.04
C GLU A 139 -8.59 -6.08 -15.06
N ASN A 140 -9.82 -6.10 -15.58
CA ASN A 140 -10.99 -6.43 -14.77
C ASN A 140 -11.02 -7.92 -14.49
N LEU A 141 -11.03 -8.29 -13.22
CA LEU A 141 -10.92 -9.69 -12.77
C LEU A 141 -12.27 -10.38 -12.58
N ASP A 142 -13.40 -9.66 -12.63
CA ASP A 142 -14.71 -10.28 -12.45
C ASP A 142 -15.00 -11.39 -13.49
N PRO A 143 -14.68 -11.21 -14.80
CA PRO A 143 -14.85 -12.29 -15.77
C PRO A 143 -13.96 -13.51 -15.49
N TRP A 144 -12.74 -13.28 -14.97
CA TRP A 144 -11.82 -14.36 -14.60
C TRP A 144 -12.34 -15.14 -13.39
N LEU A 145 -12.79 -14.45 -12.36
CA LEU A 145 -13.38 -15.04 -11.15
C LEU A 145 -14.66 -15.86 -11.47
N ALA A 146 -15.47 -15.38 -12.39
CA ALA A 146 -16.71 -16.05 -12.79
C ALA A 146 -16.49 -17.24 -13.74
N ASN A 147 -15.34 -17.32 -14.43
CA ASN A 147 -15.11 -18.38 -15.42
C ASN A 147 -14.51 -19.63 -14.77
N HIS A 148 -15.33 -20.68 -14.61
CA HIS A 148 -14.91 -21.96 -14.06
C HIS A 148 -13.88 -22.73 -14.92
N SER A 149 -13.66 -22.32 -16.18
CA SER A 149 -12.59 -22.87 -17.02
C SER A 149 -11.25 -22.20 -16.76
N ALA A 150 -11.27 -20.96 -16.22
CA ALA A 150 -10.07 -20.17 -15.90
C ALA A 150 -9.72 -20.19 -14.42
N THR A 151 -10.71 -20.40 -13.55
CA THR A 151 -10.56 -20.37 -12.09
C THR A 151 -10.66 -21.77 -11.51
N ALA A 152 -9.68 -22.12 -10.68
CA ALA A 152 -9.62 -23.43 -10.03
C ALA A 152 -10.84 -23.65 -9.14
N PRO A 153 -11.50 -24.83 -9.21
CA PRO A 153 -12.66 -25.13 -8.38
C PRO A 153 -12.42 -24.96 -6.88
N GLU A 154 -11.18 -25.24 -6.43
CA GLU A 154 -10.75 -25.14 -5.05
C GLU A 154 -10.29 -23.72 -4.63
N TYR A 155 -10.33 -22.72 -5.54
CA TYR A 155 -9.77 -21.41 -5.26
C TYR A 155 -10.50 -20.70 -4.13
N ASP A 156 -11.82 -20.84 -4.01
CA ASP A 156 -12.64 -20.26 -2.94
C ASP A 156 -12.30 -18.80 -2.64
N TYR A 157 -12.67 -17.91 -3.57
CA TYR A 157 -12.43 -16.45 -3.44
C TYR A 157 -13.14 -15.85 -2.21
N GLU A 158 -14.27 -16.43 -1.81
CA GLU A 158 -15.08 -15.98 -0.68
C GLU A 158 -14.42 -16.25 0.69
N ASP A 159 -13.42 -17.14 0.77
CA ASP A 159 -12.61 -17.35 1.97
C ASP A 159 -11.67 -16.14 2.25
N ILE A 160 -11.40 -15.29 1.27
CA ILE A 160 -10.71 -14.02 1.50
C ILE A 160 -11.65 -13.07 2.26
N PHE A 161 -11.12 -12.36 3.28
CA PHE A 161 -11.92 -11.41 4.07
C PHE A 161 -12.67 -10.44 3.16
N GLU A 162 -13.95 -10.22 3.44
CA GLU A 162 -14.83 -9.37 2.63
C GLU A 162 -14.29 -7.93 2.52
N GLY A 163 -13.79 -7.35 3.61
CA GLY A 163 -13.21 -6.02 3.60
C GLY A 163 -12.00 -5.90 2.66
N LEU A 164 -11.18 -6.95 2.54
CA LEU A 164 -10.06 -6.99 1.61
C LEU A 164 -10.53 -7.11 0.16
N ARG A 165 -11.50 -7.97 -0.13
CA ARG A 165 -12.10 -8.09 -1.46
C ARG A 165 -12.77 -6.79 -1.90
N THR A 166 -13.48 -6.14 -0.99
CA THR A 166 -14.14 -4.84 -1.19
C THR A 166 -13.11 -3.76 -1.49
N SER A 167 -11.95 -3.75 -0.83
CA SER A 167 -10.90 -2.76 -1.06
C SER A 167 -10.31 -2.79 -2.47
N MET A 168 -10.49 -3.90 -3.21
CA MET A 168 -10.02 -4.05 -4.60
C MET A 168 -11.04 -3.60 -5.65
N LYS A 169 -12.13 -2.96 -5.23
CA LYS A 169 -13.24 -2.57 -6.11
C LYS A 169 -13.47 -1.06 -6.10
N TRP A 170 -13.62 -0.49 -7.27
CA TRP A 170 -14.11 0.88 -7.45
C TRP A 170 -14.71 1.07 -8.85
N ASP A 171 -15.71 1.93 -8.99
CA ASP A 171 -16.38 2.24 -10.25
C ASP A 171 -15.83 3.46 -10.98
N PHE A 172 -14.72 4.02 -10.48
CA PHE A 172 -13.97 5.16 -11.01
C PHE A 172 -14.73 6.51 -11.02
N ASN A 173 -15.87 6.57 -10.33
CA ASN A 173 -16.62 7.80 -10.15
C ASN A 173 -16.20 8.51 -8.86
N LEU A 174 -15.87 9.79 -8.93
CA LEU A 174 -15.60 10.60 -7.75
C LEU A 174 -16.84 10.63 -6.85
N GLY A 175 -16.63 10.47 -5.55
CA GLY A 175 -17.70 10.39 -4.56
C GLY A 175 -18.28 8.99 -4.36
N SER A 176 -17.99 8.03 -5.23
CA SER A 176 -18.34 6.62 -4.99
C SER A 176 -17.49 6.02 -3.88
N LYS A 177 -18.10 5.14 -3.11
CA LYS A 177 -17.44 4.43 -2.02
C LYS A 177 -16.52 3.33 -2.54
N VAL A 178 -15.51 2.98 -1.76
CA VAL A 178 -14.77 1.71 -1.91
C VAL A 178 -15.76 0.55 -1.92
N GLY A 179 -15.54 -0.41 -2.82
CA GLY A 179 -16.41 -1.59 -2.96
C GLY A 179 -17.45 -1.49 -4.09
N THR A 180 -17.54 -0.35 -4.77
CA THR A 180 -18.39 -0.22 -5.98
C THR A 180 -17.63 -0.67 -7.23
N GLY A 181 -18.37 -1.08 -8.27
CA GLY A 181 -17.79 -1.44 -9.57
C GLY A 181 -17.06 -2.78 -9.59
N GLY A 182 -16.13 -2.93 -10.52
CA GLY A 182 -15.40 -4.18 -10.78
C GLY A 182 -14.23 -4.44 -9.83
N THR A 183 -13.76 -5.68 -9.84
CA THR A 183 -12.58 -6.15 -9.10
C THR A 183 -11.32 -5.99 -9.96
N TYR A 184 -10.29 -5.32 -9.45
CA TYR A 184 -9.09 -4.98 -10.23
C TYR A 184 -7.77 -5.53 -9.66
N ALA A 185 -7.81 -6.20 -8.52
CA ALA A 185 -6.65 -6.90 -7.97
C ALA A 185 -7.10 -8.05 -7.05
N ILE A 186 -6.20 -8.96 -6.75
CA ILE A 186 -6.43 -10.05 -5.79
C ILE A 186 -5.68 -9.73 -4.49
N PRO A 187 -6.35 -9.68 -3.34
CA PRO A 187 -5.69 -9.54 -2.04
C PRO A 187 -4.64 -10.63 -1.81
N TRP A 188 -3.46 -10.24 -1.39
CA TRP A 188 -2.32 -11.14 -1.16
C TRP A 188 -1.87 -11.16 0.30
N GLY A 189 -2.13 -10.09 1.02
CA GLY A 189 -1.93 -9.90 2.45
C GLY A 189 -2.55 -8.59 2.89
N PHE A 190 -2.56 -8.32 4.20
CA PHE A 190 -3.06 -7.05 4.71
C PHE A 190 -2.24 -6.59 5.91
N GLU A 191 -2.46 -5.38 6.35
CA GLU A 191 -1.81 -4.76 7.49
C GLU A 191 -2.83 -3.95 8.28
N ILE A 192 -2.77 -4.08 9.58
CA ILE A 192 -3.48 -3.22 10.51
C ILE A 192 -2.47 -2.30 11.20
N ASN A 193 -2.79 -1.02 11.29
CA ASN A 193 -1.93 -0.08 11.96
C ASN A 193 -2.16 -0.14 13.46
N ASN A 194 -1.13 -0.48 14.19
CA ASN A 194 -1.13 -0.59 15.65
C ASN A 194 0.20 -0.11 16.26
N ILE A 195 0.33 -0.20 17.56
CA ILE A 195 1.57 0.13 18.25
C ILE A 195 2.24 -1.14 18.75
N ALA A 196 3.44 -1.43 18.22
CA ALA A 196 4.36 -2.38 18.83
C ALA A 196 5.22 -1.67 19.86
N TYR A 197 5.47 -2.30 21.01
CA TYR A 197 6.23 -1.71 22.10
C TYR A 197 7.17 -2.71 22.78
N ASN A 198 8.22 -2.21 23.43
CA ASN A 198 9.15 -3.03 24.21
C ASN A 198 8.48 -3.45 25.54
N LYS A 199 7.75 -4.56 25.50
CA LYS A 199 6.99 -5.09 26.63
C LYS A 199 7.85 -5.34 27.86
N LYS A 200 9.08 -5.82 27.68
CA LYS A 200 10.02 -6.04 28.78
C LYS A 200 10.31 -4.76 29.57
N VAL A 201 10.47 -3.63 28.87
CA VAL A 201 10.70 -2.33 29.52
C VAL A 201 9.42 -1.84 30.22
N PHE A 202 8.27 -2.02 29.59
CA PHE A 202 6.98 -1.61 30.15
C PHE A 202 6.67 -2.40 31.42
N ASP A 203 6.82 -3.72 31.40
CA ASP A 203 6.61 -4.58 32.56
C ASP A 203 7.56 -4.23 33.70
N ALA A 204 8.86 -4.06 33.43
CA ALA A 204 9.87 -3.74 34.43
C ALA A 204 9.61 -2.39 35.13
N LYS A 205 8.97 -1.44 34.43
CA LYS A 205 8.64 -0.11 34.95
C LYS A 205 7.19 0.00 35.43
N GLY A 206 6.37 -1.03 35.33
CA GLY A 206 4.94 -1.00 35.66
C GLY A 206 4.13 -0.02 34.80
N ILE A 207 4.55 0.21 33.54
CA ILE A 207 3.92 1.16 32.63
C ILE A 207 2.59 0.57 32.13
N LYS A 208 1.51 1.33 32.27
CA LYS A 208 0.19 1.00 31.68
C LYS A 208 0.08 1.60 30.30
N LEU A 209 -0.61 0.88 29.41
CA LEU A 209 -0.89 1.39 28.05
C LEU A 209 -1.80 2.62 28.12
N PRO A 210 -1.49 3.68 27.36
CA PRO A 210 -2.28 4.91 27.33
C PRO A 210 -3.71 4.70 26.82
N ASN A 211 -4.65 5.46 27.33
CA ASN A 211 -6.06 5.42 26.93
C ASN A 211 -6.54 6.68 26.18
N SER A 212 -5.62 7.57 25.85
CA SER A 212 -5.86 8.75 24.99
C SER A 212 -4.58 9.11 24.22
N PHE A 213 -4.72 9.89 23.16
CA PHE A 213 -3.57 10.34 22.39
C PHE A 213 -2.66 11.27 23.19
N ASP A 214 -3.23 12.14 24.06
CA ASP A 214 -2.41 12.97 24.95
C ASP A 214 -1.60 12.14 25.93
N ASN A 215 -2.17 11.10 26.53
CA ASN A 215 -1.43 10.19 27.40
C ASN A 215 -0.35 9.39 26.66
N LEU A 216 -0.54 9.10 25.36
CA LEU A 216 0.51 8.52 24.51
C LEU A 216 1.67 9.49 24.33
N ILE A 217 1.38 10.78 24.09
CA ILE A 217 2.42 11.84 23.98
C ILE A 217 3.21 11.93 25.27
N ASP A 218 2.53 12.06 26.41
CA ASP A 218 3.18 12.18 27.74
C ASP A 218 4.08 10.96 28.02
N LEU A 219 3.58 9.76 27.77
CA LEU A 219 4.34 8.53 27.93
C LEU A 219 5.58 8.51 27.01
N ALA A 220 5.39 8.80 25.73
CA ALA A 220 6.47 8.78 24.75
C ALA A 220 7.58 9.80 25.13
N VAL A 221 7.20 10.99 25.57
CA VAL A 221 8.14 12.01 26.07
C VAL A 221 8.88 11.48 27.30
N SER A 222 8.18 10.87 28.27
CA SER A 222 8.79 10.33 29.50
C SER A 222 9.77 9.18 29.24
N LEU A 223 9.62 8.44 28.14
CA LEU A 223 10.48 7.35 27.74
C LEU A 223 11.65 7.80 26.86
N THR A 224 11.71 9.06 26.47
CA THR A 224 12.77 9.61 25.62
C THR A 224 13.96 10.01 26.45
N ASP A 225 15.14 9.46 26.14
CA ASP A 225 16.43 9.84 26.70
C ASP A 225 17.45 10.02 25.56
N ARG A 226 17.56 11.25 25.08
CA ARG A 226 18.44 11.57 23.95
C ARG A 226 19.93 11.38 24.28
N SER A 227 20.32 11.42 25.58
CA SER A 227 21.69 11.16 26.00
C SER A 227 22.09 9.69 25.79
N LYS A 228 21.09 8.79 25.77
CA LYS A 228 21.26 7.35 25.50
C LYS A 228 20.85 6.95 24.09
N ASN A 229 20.58 7.91 23.21
CA ASN A 229 20.02 7.68 21.89
C ASN A 229 18.74 6.84 21.95
N GLN A 230 17.85 7.14 22.92
CA GLN A 230 16.59 6.43 23.14
C GLN A 230 15.40 7.34 22.81
N TYR A 231 14.45 6.83 22.04
CA TYR A 231 13.23 7.53 21.65
C TYR A 231 12.01 6.84 22.28
N GLY A 232 11.03 7.66 22.70
CA GLY A 232 9.77 7.11 23.21
C GLY A 232 8.96 6.40 22.14
N ILE A 233 8.99 6.94 20.90
CA ILE A 233 8.22 6.38 19.79
C ILE A 233 8.90 6.69 18.45
N ALA A 234 8.83 5.76 17.50
CA ALA A 234 9.17 6.00 16.10
C ALA A 234 7.94 5.76 15.21
N PHE A 235 7.83 6.55 14.17
CA PHE A 235 6.82 6.47 13.12
C PHE A 235 7.32 7.23 11.89
N ARG A 236 6.69 6.97 10.73
CA ARG A 236 7.15 7.51 9.45
C ARG A 236 7.06 9.03 9.40
N GLY A 237 8.03 9.66 8.70
CA GLY A 237 8.14 11.10 8.60
C GLY A 237 8.76 11.59 7.28
N SER A 238 9.14 10.70 6.35
CA SER A 238 9.70 11.05 5.05
C SER A 238 8.70 11.77 4.13
N ARG A 239 9.18 12.37 3.04
CA ARG A 239 8.34 12.95 1.99
C ARG A 239 7.80 11.87 1.06
N SER A 240 6.94 11.03 1.60
CA SER A 240 6.38 9.89 0.91
C SER A 240 4.89 9.79 1.21
N TRP A 241 4.09 9.32 0.25
CA TRP A 241 2.69 8.96 0.46
C TRP A 241 2.54 8.04 1.68
N ALA A 242 3.52 7.16 1.89
CA ALA A 242 3.52 6.19 2.96
C ALA A 242 3.66 6.80 4.38
N THR A 243 4.03 8.07 4.51
CA THR A 243 4.07 8.76 5.81
C THR A 243 2.69 9.02 6.38
N ILE A 244 1.72 9.33 5.52
CA ILE A 244 0.34 9.63 5.96
C ILE A 244 -0.48 8.34 6.15
N HIS A 245 -0.11 7.28 5.45
CA HIS A 245 -0.87 6.03 5.40
C HIS A 245 -0.95 5.25 6.72
N PRO A 246 0.16 4.96 7.49
CA PRO A 246 0.06 4.07 8.65
C PRO A 246 -0.56 4.76 9.87
N GLY A 247 0.09 4.75 11.01
CA GLY A 247 -0.42 5.27 12.28
C GLY A 247 -1.06 6.66 12.22
N PHE A 248 -0.52 7.58 11.36
CA PHE A 248 -1.06 8.93 11.21
C PHE A 248 -2.54 8.89 10.82
N MET A 249 -2.92 8.23 9.72
CA MET A 249 -4.30 8.25 9.22
C MET A 249 -5.29 7.58 10.18
N SER A 250 -4.84 6.51 10.85
CA SER A 250 -5.65 5.84 11.88
C SER A 250 -5.96 6.79 13.03
N GLN A 251 -4.94 7.42 13.62
CA GLN A 251 -5.15 8.33 14.74
C GLN A 251 -5.84 9.62 14.31
N PHE A 252 -5.52 10.15 13.11
CA PHE A 252 -6.18 11.32 12.53
C PHE A 252 -7.71 11.13 12.45
N ALA A 253 -8.15 9.98 11.97
CA ALA A 253 -9.59 9.67 11.89
C ALA A 253 -10.22 9.49 13.29
N ARG A 254 -9.50 8.86 14.23
CA ARG A 254 -9.95 8.72 15.64
C ARG A 254 -10.15 10.07 16.31
N GLU A 255 -9.32 11.05 16.00
CA GLU A 255 -9.40 12.43 16.49
C GLU A 255 -10.38 13.31 15.69
N GLY A 256 -11.16 12.73 14.78
CA GLY A 256 -12.20 13.42 14.00
C GLY A 256 -11.72 14.11 12.73
N GLY A 257 -10.50 13.79 12.28
CA GLY A 257 -9.99 14.29 11.00
C GLY A 257 -10.64 13.58 9.81
N VAL A 258 -10.81 14.30 8.70
CA VAL A 258 -11.32 13.82 7.42
C VAL A 258 -10.40 14.37 6.32
N ASP A 259 -10.07 13.52 5.32
CA ASP A 259 -9.21 13.92 4.21
C ASP A 259 -9.94 14.78 3.16
N TYR A 260 -11.08 14.33 2.69
CA TYR A 260 -11.90 15.03 1.71
C TYR A 260 -13.38 14.97 2.06
N GLU A 261 -14.11 16.00 1.63
CA GLU A 261 -15.55 16.01 1.53
C GLU A 261 -15.97 15.99 0.07
N PHE A 262 -16.98 15.19 -0.27
CA PHE A 262 -17.61 15.21 -1.59
C PHE A 262 -18.83 16.12 -1.55
N LYS A 263 -18.74 17.27 -2.23
CA LYS A 263 -19.81 18.27 -2.28
C LYS A 263 -19.97 18.79 -3.71
N ASN A 264 -21.20 18.92 -4.18
CA ASN A 264 -21.53 19.49 -5.50
C ASN A 264 -20.78 18.83 -6.67
N GLY A 265 -20.57 17.52 -6.59
CA GLY A 265 -19.89 16.76 -7.65
C GLY A 265 -18.36 16.83 -7.63
N ALA A 266 -17.76 17.42 -6.61
CA ALA A 266 -16.31 17.58 -6.48
C ALA A 266 -15.79 17.14 -5.11
N LEU A 267 -14.52 16.70 -5.09
CA LEU A 267 -13.77 16.47 -3.85
C LEU A 267 -13.13 17.77 -3.38
N THR A 268 -13.39 18.13 -2.13
CA THR A 268 -12.79 19.29 -1.47
C THR A 268 -11.93 18.82 -0.30
N GLY A 269 -10.68 19.26 -0.22
CA GLY A 269 -9.79 18.93 0.90
C GLY A 269 -10.38 19.39 2.23
N ALA A 270 -10.40 18.51 3.22
CA ALA A 270 -10.99 18.73 4.56
C ALA A 270 -9.99 18.58 5.71
N MET A 271 -8.70 18.33 5.40
CA MET A 271 -7.63 18.14 6.39
C MET A 271 -7.25 19.44 7.14
N ASN A 272 -8.00 20.52 6.97
CA ASN A 272 -7.83 21.81 7.65
C ASN A 272 -8.95 22.14 8.64
N SER A 273 -9.85 21.16 8.98
CA SER A 273 -10.81 21.34 10.06
C SER A 273 -10.11 21.54 11.41
N ASP A 274 -10.78 22.13 12.40
CA ASP A 274 -10.17 22.40 13.71
C ASP A 274 -9.63 21.12 14.38
N ALA A 275 -10.36 20.00 14.26
CA ALA A 275 -9.92 18.71 14.74
C ALA A 275 -8.65 18.23 14.02
N ALA A 276 -8.64 18.32 12.71
CA ALA A 276 -7.49 17.96 11.87
C ALA A 276 -6.24 18.81 12.16
N VAL A 277 -6.42 20.12 12.35
CA VAL A 277 -5.33 21.06 12.70
C VAL A 277 -4.76 20.72 14.08
N THR A 278 -5.64 20.54 15.08
CA THR A 278 -5.24 20.20 16.45
C THR A 278 -4.47 18.89 16.50
N PHE A 279 -4.98 17.85 15.83
CA PHE A 279 -4.30 16.56 15.77
C PHE A 279 -2.96 16.64 15.05
N THR A 280 -2.90 17.30 13.89
CA THR A 280 -1.67 17.39 13.09
C THR A 280 -0.57 18.12 13.86
N GLN A 281 -0.92 19.18 14.62
CA GLN A 281 0.04 19.86 15.48
C GLN A 281 0.55 18.91 16.59
N LYS A 282 -0.35 18.20 17.30
CA LYS A 282 0.02 17.22 18.33
C LYS A 282 0.92 16.10 17.76
N TRP A 283 0.65 15.63 16.54
CA TRP A 283 1.49 14.62 15.88
C TRP A 283 2.88 15.15 15.57
N ALA A 284 2.99 16.37 15.06
CA ALA A 284 4.27 17.02 14.82
C ALA A 284 5.06 17.26 16.13
N ASP A 285 4.36 17.65 17.20
CA ASP A 285 4.97 17.81 18.53
C ASP A 285 5.43 16.48 19.12
N LEU A 286 4.68 15.39 18.96
CA LEU A 286 5.09 14.03 19.33
C LEU A 286 6.39 13.65 18.61
N ALA A 287 6.47 13.88 17.29
CA ALA A 287 7.68 13.64 16.51
C ALA A 287 8.86 14.43 17.05
N LYS A 288 8.66 15.70 17.37
CA LYS A 288 9.69 16.62 17.82
C LYS A 288 10.23 16.29 19.22
N HIS A 289 9.35 15.90 20.14
CA HIS A 289 9.71 15.72 21.54
C HIS A 289 10.06 14.26 21.89
N ALA A 290 9.47 13.29 21.22
CA ALA A 290 9.61 11.87 21.54
C ALA A 290 10.13 10.99 20.39
N GLY A 291 10.15 11.49 19.17
CA GLY A 291 10.66 10.80 17.99
C GLY A 291 12.17 10.96 17.76
N PRO A 292 12.73 10.27 16.76
CA PRO A 292 14.11 10.44 16.34
C PRO A 292 14.38 11.85 15.81
N THR A 293 15.60 12.37 16.03
CA THR A 293 15.95 13.73 15.57
C THR A 293 15.97 13.87 14.05
N SER A 294 16.19 12.76 13.33
CA SER A 294 16.14 12.66 11.88
C SER A 294 14.76 12.21 11.35
N TRP A 295 13.70 12.42 12.11
CA TRP A 295 12.35 11.94 11.81
C TRP A 295 11.90 12.18 10.35
N THR A 296 12.28 13.31 9.76
CA THR A 296 11.93 13.69 8.39
C THR A 296 12.51 12.77 7.30
N THR A 297 13.35 11.82 7.67
CA THR A 297 13.93 10.82 6.76
C THR A 297 13.48 9.39 7.10
N TYR A 298 12.56 9.22 8.06
CA TYR A 298 12.14 7.92 8.53
C TYR A 298 11.03 7.33 7.65
N ASP A 299 11.28 6.10 7.21
CA ASP A 299 10.31 5.18 6.64
C ASP A 299 10.23 3.92 7.51
N TYR A 300 9.42 2.91 7.12
CA TYR A 300 9.20 1.72 7.94
C TYR A 300 10.49 0.97 8.30
N PRO A 301 11.54 0.88 7.42
CA PRO A 301 12.77 0.17 7.80
C PRO A 301 13.50 0.82 8.96
N GLN A 302 13.57 2.16 9.01
CA GLN A 302 14.19 2.89 10.11
C GLN A 302 13.38 2.72 11.40
N CYS A 303 12.04 2.90 11.34
CA CYS A 303 11.16 2.72 12.49
C CYS A 303 11.31 1.33 13.11
N THR A 304 11.24 0.29 12.30
CA THR A 304 11.31 -1.10 12.76
C THR A 304 12.74 -1.52 13.11
N GLY A 305 13.75 -0.92 12.48
CA GLY A 305 15.15 -1.07 12.84
C GLY A 305 15.41 -0.58 14.27
N ASP A 306 14.99 0.63 14.58
CA ASP A 306 15.12 1.24 15.91
C ASP A 306 14.37 0.48 17.00
N LEU A 307 13.15 -0.04 16.68
CA LEU A 307 12.44 -0.94 17.59
C LEU A 307 13.25 -2.21 17.85
N GLY A 308 13.74 -2.85 16.79
CA GLY A 308 14.52 -4.08 16.86
C GLY A 308 15.85 -3.91 17.61
N ASP A 309 16.45 -2.74 17.53
CA ASP A 309 17.68 -2.38 18.27
C ASP A 309 17.41 -1.97 19.72
N GLY A 310 16.14 -1.76 20.10
CA GLY A 310 15.75 -1.27 21.43
C GLY A 310 16.01 0.23 21.60
N VAL A 311 16.19 0.97 20.51
CA VAL A 311 16.36 2.43 20.49
C VAL A 311 15.02 3.13 20.59
N ALA A 312 14.02 2.69 19.81
CA ALA A 312 12.63 3.12 19.96
C ALA A 312 11.90 2.23 20.96
N MET A 313 11.20 2.83 21.93
CA MET A 313 10.41 2.09 22.91
C MET A 313 9.06 1.65 22.36
N MET A 314 8.52 2.39 21.40
CA MET A 314 7.28 2.11 20.66
C MET A 314 7.48 2.40 19.18
N VAL A 315 6.70 1.71 18.34
CA VAL A 315 6.54 2.03 16.90
C VAL A 315 5.06 2.04 16.56
N TYR A 316 4.57 3.13 15.97
CA TYR A 316 3.22 3.21 15.44
C TYR A 316 3.26 3.04 13.91
N ASP A 317 3.08 1.81 13.46
CA ASP A 317 3.19 1.44 12.04
C ASP A 317 2.32 0.19 11.77
N ALA A 318 2.44 -0.38 10.57
CA ALA A 318 1.85 -1.65 10.20
C ALA A 318 2.37 -2.78 11.11
N ASP A 319 1.47 -3.63 11.55
CA ASP A 319 1.80 -4.81 12.37
C ASP A 319 2.70 -5.79 11.62
N SER A 320 2.48 -5.98 10.31
CA SER A 320 3.33 -6.81 9.45
C SER A 320 4.80 -6.35 9.42
N ALA A 321 5.05 -5.05 9.59
CA ALA A 321 6.40 -4.49 9.62
C ALA A 321 7.10 -4.76 10.97
N THR A 322 6.36 -4.80 12.08
CA THR A 322 6.90 -5.02 13.43
C THR A 322 6.92 -6.50 13.84
N TYR A 323 5.99 -7.30 13.35
CA TYR A 323 5.86 -8.74 13.64
C TYR A 323 7.17 -9.52 13.45
N PRO A 324 7.94 -9.38 12.35
CA PRO A 324 9.17 -10.13 12.17
C PRO A 324 10.22 -9.85 13.25
N LYS A 325 10.22 -8.65 13.87
CA LYS A 325 11.22 -8.26 14.88
C LYS A 325 11.12 -9.04 16.18
N ASN A 326 9.96 -9.67 16.45
CA ASN A 326 9.80 -10.49 17.68
C ASN A 326 10.25 -11.94 17.50
N LYS A 327 10.57 -12.38 16.27
CA LYS A 327 11.01 -13.75 16.00
C LYS A 327 12.39 -14.01 16.57
N PRO A 328 12.68 -15.25 17.03
CA PRO A 328 13.99 -15.60 17.56
C PRO A 328 15.12 -15.22 16.60
N GLY A 329 16.10 -14.48 17.10
CA GLY A 329 17.28 -14.05 16.33
C GLY A 329 17.05 -12.89 15.35
N ALA A 330 15.83 -12.38 15.19
CA ALA A 330 15.53 -11.33 14.22
C ALA A 330 15.89 -9.91 14.71
N SER A 331 16.02 -9.72 16.02
CA SER A 331 16.33 -8.42 16.62
C SER A 331 16.90 -8.58 18.03
N LYS A 332 17.44 -7.49 18.61
CA LYS A 332 17.93 -7.45 20.01
C LYS A 332 16.78 -7.55 21.03
N VAL A 333 15.56 -7.22 20.62
CA VAL A 333 14.36 -7.26 21.47
C VAL A 333 13.44 -8.45 21.16
N ALA A 334 13.90 -9.39 20.35
CA ALA A 334 13.13 -10.57 19.98
C ALA A 334 12.58 -11.31 21.20
N GLY A 335 11.30 -11.69 21.16
CA GLY A 335 10.57 -12.31 22.28
C GLY A 335 10.17 -11.34 23.41
N ASN A 336 10.47 -10.04 23.29
CA ASN A 336 10.16 -9.01 24.29
C ASN A 336 9.24 -7.91 23.76
N LEU A 337 8.64 -8.08 22.61
CA LEU A 337 7.66 -7.12 22.07
C LEU A 337 6.23 -7.48 22.53
N GLY A 338 5.40 -6.45 22.63
CA GLY A 338 3.96 -6.55 22.75
C GLY A 338 3.27 -5.64 21.72
N TRP A 339 2.02 -5.89 21.44
CA TRP A 339 1.20 -5.11 20.53
C TRP A 339 -0.02 -4.55 21.23
N TRP A 340 -0.48 -3.41 20.76
CA TRP A 340 -1.61 -2.69 21.28
C TRP A 340 -2.26 -1.86 20.17
N ALA A 341 -3.59 -1.80 20.16
CA ALA A 341 -4.39 -1.10 19.14
C ALA A 341 -4.07 0.39 18.97
N GLY A 342 -3.28 0.98 19.87
CA GLY A 342 -3.14 2.43 20.02
C GLY A 342 -4.30 3.03 20.84
N PRO A 343 -4.23 4.32 21.20
CA PRO A 343 -5.28 4.95 21.97
C PRO A 343 -6.55 5.12 21.13
N PRO A 344 -7.75 4.97 21.73
CA PRO A 344 -9.00 5.31 21.07
C PRO A 344 -9.09 6.82 20.86
N GLY A 345 -9.98 7.24 19.96
CA GLY A 345 -10.43 8.62 19.87
C GLY A 345 -11.27 9.03 21.08
N ALA A 346 -11.51 10.34 21.24
CA ALA A 346 -12.28 10.88 22.35
C ALA A 346 -13.71 10.32 22.44
N ASN A 347 -14.27 9.86 21.33
CA ASN A 347 -15.58 9.19 21.25
C ASN A 347 -15.51 7.67 21.47
N GLY A 348 -14.34 7.12 21.84
CA GLY A 348 -14.12 5.69 22.01
C GLY A 348 -13.87 4.92 20.72
N SER A 349 -13.79 5.57 19.56
CA SER A 349 -13.56 4.91 18.27
C SER A 349 -12.15 4.34 18.17
N TYR A 350 -12.07 3.16 17.60
CA TYR A 350 -10.84 2.49 17.18
C TYR A 350 -10.71 2.45 15.64
N ALA A 351 -11.27 3.44 14.93
CA ALA A 351 -11.12 3.54 13.49
C ALA A 351 -9.66 3.33 13.08
N THR A 352 -9.42 2.35 12.24
CA THR A 352 -8.07 1.94 11.86
C THR A 352 -7.97 1.84 10.35
N ASN A 353 -6.98 2.53 9.80
CA ASN A 353 -6.70 2.41 8.38
C ASN A 353 -6.13 1.03 8.10
N ILE A 354 -6.71 0.34 7.13
CA ILE A 354 -6.23 -0.96 6.66
C ILE A 354 -5.43 -0.76 5.37
N TRP A 355 -4.35 -1.47 5.26
CA TRP A 355 -3.64 -1.63 4.00
C TRP A 355 -3.84 -3.04 3.47
N THR A 356 -4.14 -3.15 2.19
CA THR A 356 -4.24 -4.45 1.51
C THR A 356 -3.18 -4.52 0.44
N TRP A 357 -2.19 -5.38 0.63
CA TRP A 357 -1.29 -5.77 -0.44
C TRP A 357 -2.00 -6.72 -1.39
N ALA A 358 -1.84 -6.48 -2.68
CA ALA A 358 -2.55 -7.19 -3.72
C ALA A 358 -1.68 -7.43 -4.94
N LEU A 359 -2.12 -8.34 -5.78
CA LEU A 359 -1.55 -8.61 -7.09
C LEU A 359 -2.46 -8.01 -8.15
N GLY A 360 -1.93 -7.10 -8.97
CA GLY A 360 -2.60 -6.52 -10.12
C GLY A 360 -2.17 -7.22 -11.42
N LEU A 361 -3.11 -7.42 -12.34
CA LEU A 361 -2.86 -7.95 -13.67
C LEU A 361 -2.80 -6.80 -14.67
N ASN A 362 -1.69 -6.70 -15.41
CA ASN A 362 -1.51 -5.68 -16.43
C ASN A 362 -2.52 -5.88 -17.58
N ALA A 363 -3.37 -4.90 -17.84
CA ALA A 363 -4.34 -4.98 -18.93
C ALA A 363 -3.71 -5.20 -20.31
N LYS A 364 -2.41 -4.84 -20.48
CA LYS A 364 -1.62 -5.02 -21.72
C LYS A 364 -0.80 -6.31 -21.75
N SER A 365 -0.86 -7.13 -20.68
CA SER A 365 -0.19 -8.43 -20.68
C SER A 365 -0.68 -9.30 -21.84
N LYS A 366 0.26 -9.98 -22.47
CA LYS A 366 0.00 -11.01 -23.49
C LYS A 366 -0.15 -12.40 -22.86
N ASN A 367 0.19 -12.55 -21.59
CA ASN A 367 0.24 -13.79 -20.83
C ASN A 367 -0.86 -13.86 -19.76
N LYS A 368 -2.05 -13.25 -20.02
CA LYS A 368 -3.12 -13.07 -19.02
C LYS A 368 -3.53 -14.37 -18.35
N MET A 369 -3.60 -15.50 -19.06
CA MET A 369 -3.92 -16.80 -18.47
C MET A 369 -2.84 -17.25 -17.48
N ALA A 370 -1.56 -17.13 -17.84
CA ALA A 370 -0.45 -17.46 -16.93
C ALA A 370 -0.44 -16.55 -15.70
N ALA A 371 -0.70 -15.25 -15.91
CA ALA A 371 -0.84 -14.26 -14.84
C ALA A 371 -1.98 -14.62 -13.87
N TRP A 372 -3.15 -14.99 -14.41
CA TRP A 372 -4.29 -15.39 -13.61
C TRP A 372 -4.02 -16.68 -12.80
N LEU A 373 -3.38 -17.68 -13.39
CA LEU A 373 -2.95 -18.89 -12.67
C LEU A 373 -1.98 -18.56 -11.52
N PHE A 374 -1.05 -17.63 -11.74
CA PHE A 374 -0.13 -17.19 -10.70
C PHE A 374 -0.87 -16.49 -9.56
N MET A 375 -1.77 -15.56 -9.87
CA MET A 375 -2.53 -14.80 -8.86
C MET A 375 -3.39 -15.74 -8.00
N GLN A 376 -4.06 -16.73 -8.62
CA GLN A 376 -4.81 -17.77 -7.89
C GLN A 376 -3.92 -18.59 -6.99
N TRP A 377 -2.76 -19.05 -7.50
CA TRP A 377 -1.84 -19.86 -6.71
C TRP A 377 -1.28 -19.06 -5.53
N ALA A 378 -0.77 -17.85 -5.77
CA ALA A 378 -0.15 -17.01 -4.72
C ALA A 378 -1.11 -16.64 -3.61
N SER A 379 -2.41 -16.50 -3.91
CA SER A 379 -3.46 -16.20 -2.95
C SER A 379 -4.30 -17.42 -2.55
N SER A 380 -3.89 -18.64 -2.95
CA SER A 380 -4.60 -19.89 -2.61
C SER A 380 -4.48 -20.20 -1.12
N LYS A 381 -5.42 -21.00 -0.60
CA LYS A 381 -5.35 -21.51 0.77
C LYS A 381 -4.08 -22.33 1.00
N GLU A 382 -3.68 -23.17 0.02
CA GLU A 382 -2.47 -23.99 0.09
C GLU A 382 -1.21 -23.13 0.25
N ALA A 383 -0.98 -22.18 -0.67
CA ALA A 383 0.19 -21.32 -0.64
C ALA A 383 0.22 -20.41 0.60
N THR A 384 -0.93 -19.83 0.98
CA THR A 384 -1.05 -18.97 2.17
C THR A 384 -0.80 -19.76 3.46
N THR A 385 -1.31 -20.99 3.57
CA THR A 385 -1.03 -21.86 4.72
C THR A 385 0.45 -22.19 4.83
N LYS A 386 1.09 -22.56 3.71
CA LYS A 386 2.53 -22.83 3.67
C LYS A 386 3.35 -21.59 4.07
N ALA A 387 2.96 -20.41 3.59
CA ALA A 387 3.59 -19.15 3.92
C ALA A 387 3.53 -18.82 5.42
N VAL A 388 2.39 -19.06 6.07
CA VAL A 388 2.25 -18.94 7.53
C VAL A 388 3.11 -19.95 8.27
N GLN A 389 3.11 -21.21 7.83
CA GLN A 389 3.88 -22.28 8.46
C GLN A 389 5.39 -22.08 8.36
N THR A 390 5.89 -21.42 7.33
CA THR A 390 7.30 -20.98 7.24
C THR A 390 7.63 -19.88 8.25
N GLY A 391 6.60 -19.32 8.88
CA GLY A 391 6.72 -18.28 9.91
C GLY A 391 7.09 -16.90 9.34
N THR A 392 6.92 -16.66 8.05
CA THR A 392 7.26 -15.39 7.42
C THR A 392 6.05 -14.52 7.10
N LEU A 393 4.89 -15.11 6.81
CA LEU A 393 3.67 -14.36 6.52
C LEU A 393 2.98 -13.94 7.83
N ALA A 394 2.76 -12.63 7.97
CA ALA A 394 1.78 -12.04 8.88
C ALA A 394 0.48 -11.76 8.11
N ASP A 395 -0.62 -11.69 8.82
CA ASP A 395 -1.93 -11.26 8.34
C ASP A 395 -2.34 -11.88 6.98
N PRO A 396 -2.52 -13.22 6.98
CA PRO A 396 -2.96 -13.92 5.78
C PRO A 396 -4.38 -13.46 5.39
N PRO A 397 -4.66 -13.23 4.10
CA PRO A 397 -5.93 -12.64 3.66
C PRO A 397 -7.11 -13.60 3.74
N ARG A 398 -6.88 -14.90 3.98
CA ARG A 398 -7.91 -15.94 4.04
C ARG A 398 -8.37 -16.21 5.45
N LYS A 399 -9.68 -16.13 5.68
CA LYS A 399 -10.32 -16.40 6.99
C LYS A 399 -9.91 -17.76 7.56
N SER A 400 -9.97 -18.80 6.75
CA SER A 400 -9.64 -20.16 7.20
C SER A 400 -8.17 -20.33 7.60
N VAL A 401 -7.25 -19.56 7.00
CA VAL A 401 -5.82 -19.58 7.34
C VAL A 401 -5.54 -18.68 8.54
N PHE A 402 -6.18 -17.52 8.60
CA PHE A 402 -6.06 -16.58 9.73
C PHE A 402 -6.56 -17.24 11.01
N ASP A 403 -7.80 -17.76 11.02
CA ASP A 403 -8.43 -18.37 12.19
C ASP A 403 -7.82 -19.72 12.60
N GLY A 404 -7.09 -20.36 11.70
CA GLY A 404 -6.42 -21.64 11.94
C GLY A 404 -4.91 -21.49 12.19
N PRO A 405 -4.06 -21.76 11.17
CA PRO A 405 -2.60 -21.80 11.35
C PRO A 405 -1.99 -20.51 11.88
N PHE A 406 -2.51 -19.34 11.46
CA PHE A 406 -1.93 -18.05 11.86
C PHE A 406 -2.18 -17.78 13.35
N LYS A 407 -3.43 -17.85 13.83
CA LYS A 407 -3.74 -17.67 15.26
C LYS A 407 -2.94 -18.61 16.14
N GLN A 408 -2.74 -19.87 15.71
CA GLN A 408 -1.94 -20.83 16.45
C GLN A 408 -0.47 -20.41 16.58
N SER A 409 0.08 -19.69 15.59
CA SER A 409 1.46 -19.21 15.59
C SER A 409 1.69 -18.01 16.51
N LEU A 410 0.63 -17.34 16.97
CA LEU A 410 0.71 -16.08 17.72
C LEU A 410 0.89 -16.24 19.24
N SER A 411 1.04 -17.46 19.76
CA SER A 411 1.21 -17.72 21.21
C SER A 411 2.42 -17.01 21.83
N SER A 412 3.44 -16.67 21.03
CA SER A 412 4.62 -15.92 21.45
C SER A 412 4.59 -14.42 21.10
N PHE A 413 3.40 -13.90 20.72
CA PHE A 413 3.18 -12.52 20.32
C PHE A 413 2.15 -11.81 21.21
N PRO A 414 2.52 -11.42 22.44
CA PRO A 414 1.58 -10.87 23.42
C PRO A 414 0.85 -9.61 22.91
N GLY A 415 -0.46 -9.61 23.00
CA GLY A 415 -1.31 -8.49 22.60
C GLY A 415 -1.59 -8.39 21.10
N TYR A 416 -0.99 -9.27 20.24
CA TYR A 416 -1.19 -9.16 18.79
C TYR A 416 -2.64 -9.42 18.37
N LEU A 417 -3.22 -10.55 18.84
CA LEU A 417 -4.63 -10.86 18.57
C LEU A 417 -5.57 -9.89 19.27
N GLU A 418 -5.30 -9.51 20.49
CA GLU A 418 -6.11 -8.56 21.25
C GLU A 418 -6.13 -7.19 20.55
N ALA A 419 -4.99 -6.72 20.02
CA ALA A 419 -4.93 -5.50 19.23
C ALA A 419 -5.73 -5.61 17.94
N PHE A 420 -5.64 -6.76 17.25
CA PHE A 420 -6.42 -7.05 16.06
C PHE A 420 -7.92 -7.06 16.35
N ASP A 421 -8.35 -7.86 17.33
CA ASP A 421 -9.78 -8.02 17.69
C ASP A 421 -10.41 -6.68 18.13
N GLN A 422 -9.62 -5.81 18.75
CA GLN A 422 -10.07 -4.50 19.19
C GLN A 422 -10.39 -3.55 18.04
N VAL A 423 -9.65 -3.64 16.94
CA VAL A 423 -9.78 -2.69 15.81
C VAL A 423 -10.51 -3.27 14.60
N VAL A 424 -10.60 -4.61 14.46
CA VAL A 424 -11.04 -5.26 13.21
C VAL A 424 -12.45 -4.82 12.78
N SER A 425 -13.37 -4.59 13.72
CA SER A 425 -14.74 -4.17 13.41
C SER A 425 -14.84 -2.74 12.86
N GLU A 426 -13.87 -1.88 13.16
CA GLU A 426 -13.79 -0.49 12.69
C GLU A 426 -12.69 -0.30 11.62
N SER A 427 -11.98 -1.39 11.26
CA SER A 427 -10.92 -1.35 10.26
C SER A 427 -11.47 -1.26 8.86
N LYS A 428 -11.02 -0.25 8.12
CA LYS A 428 -11.40 0.00 6.72
C LYS A 428 -10.37 0.91 6.06
N ILE A 429 -10.49 1.09 4.77
CA ILE A 429 -9.79 2.19 4.10
C ILE A 429 -10.40 3.51 4.59
N LEU A 430 -9.59 4.34 5.22
CA LEU A 430 -10.01 5.65 5.77
C LEU A 430 -9.82 6.80 4.77
N PHE A 431 -9.05 6.57 3.71
CA PHE A 431 -8.90 7.54 2.64
C PHE A 431 -10.10 7.55 1.69
N THR A 432 -10.39 8.72 1.15
CA THR A 432 -11.41 8.91 0.11
C THR A 432 -10.85 8.47 -1.25
N PRO A 433 -11.58 7.64 -2.03
CA PRO A 433 -11.15 7.25 -3.37
C PRO A 433 -10.93 8.45 -4.28
N GLN A 434 -9.77 8.51 -4.92
CA GLN A 434 -9.34 9.63 -5.76
C GLN A 434 -8.25 9.24 -6.77
N LYS A 435 -8.26 9.89 -7.93
CA LYS A 435 -7.31 9.58 -9.03
C LYS A 435 -5.90 10.11 -8.80
N LYS A 436 -5.70 11.07 -7.89
CA LYS A 436 -4.43 11.75 -7.62
C LYS A 436 -3.86 11.37 -6.24
N PHE A 437 -4.10 10.15 -5.79
CA PHE A 437 -3.78 9.71 -4.42
C PHE A 437 -2.31 9.96 -4.05
N LEU A 438 -1.37 9.49 -4.86
CA LEU A 438 0.07 9.66 -4.57
C LEU A 438 0.46 11.14 -4.44
N GLU A 439 0.11 11.94 -5.44
CA GLU A 439 0.48 13.36 -5.46
C GLU A 439 -0.07 14.13 -4.26
N THR A 440 -1.32 13.85 -3.86
CA THR A 440 -1.97 14.59 -2.78
C THR A 440 -1.53 14.15 -1.40
N THR A 441 -1.18 12.88 -1.22
CA THR A 441 -0.62 12.37 0.03
C THR A 441 0.86 12.75 0.21
N GLU A 442 1.63 12.88 -0.87
CA GLU A 442 2.98 13.45 -0.84
C GLU A 442 2.95 14.94 -0.45
N ASP A 443 2.03 15.74 -1.01
CA ASP A 443 1.83 17.13 -0.59
C ASP A 443 1.49 17.22 0.91
N TRP A 444 0.71 16.26 1.41
CA TRP A 444 0.35 16.21 2.84
C TRP A 444 1.55 15.85 3.71
N ALA A 445 2.38 14.91 3.29
CA ALA A 445 3.63 14.58 3.98
C ALA A 445 4.59 15.78 4.04
N VAL A 446 4.69 16.56 2.95
CA VAL A 446 5.45 17.83 2.92
C VAL A 446 4.88 18.82 3.92
N ALA A 447 3.55 19.01 3.94
CA ALA A 447 2.90 19.91 4.90
C ALA A 447 3.17 19.51 6.34
N LEU A 448 3.11 18.20 6.64
CA LEU A 448 3.41 17.68 7.98
C LEU A 448 4.86 17.96 8.40
N GLN A 449 5.83 17.78 7.49
CA GLN A 449 7.24 18.13 7.76
C GLN A 449 7.44 19.64 8.01
N GLU A 450 6.74 20.48 7.27
CA GLU A 450 6.83 21.95 7.47
C GLU A 450 6.23 22.34 8.83
N ILE A 451 5.13 21.72 9.25
CA ILE A 451 4.55 21.93 10.59
C ILE A 451 5.52 21.43 11.68
N TYR A 452 6.14 20.27 11.51
CA TYR A 452 7.21 19.80 12.39
C TYR A 452 8.38 20.79 12.47
N GLY A 453 8.73 21.45 11.35
CA GLY A 453 9.72 22.50 11.26
C GLY A 453 9.33 23.84 11.91
N GLY A 454 8.06 23.98 12.35
CA GLY A 454 7.56 25.17 13.04
C GLY A 454 6.61 26.03 12.21
N ALA A 455 6.17 25.60 11.04
CA ALA A 455 5.11 26.31 10.30
C ALA A 455 3.79 26.25 11.10
N ASN A 456 2.99 27.32 10.99
CA ASN A 456 1.66 27.35 11.62
C ASN A 456 0.74 26.30 10.99
N ALA A 457 0.26 25.35 11.79
CA ALA A 457 -0.52 24.21 11.31
C ALA A 457 -1.78 24.63 10.56
N LYS A 458 -2.57 25.59 11.10
CA LYS A 458 -3.81 26.04 10.45
C LYS A 458 -3.53 26.64 9.07
N THR A 459 -2.60 27.58 9.01
CA THR A 459 -2.22 28.25 7.74
C THR A 459 -1.73 27.24 6.71
N ARG A 460 -0.89 26.28 7.15
CA ARG A 460 -0.29 25.30 6.23
C ARG A 460 -1.31 24.28 5.74
N LEU A 461 -2.22 23.84 6.60
CA LEU A 461 -3.29 22.91 6.21
C LEU A 461 -4.37 23.60 5.35
N ASP A 462 -4.63 24.90 5.54
CA ASP A 462 -5.49 25.66 4.62
C ASP A 462 -4.90 25.72 3.20
N GLN A 463 -3.59 25.97 3.11
CA GLN A 463 -2.88 25.93 1.82
C GLN A 463 -2.91 24.54 1.19
N LEU A 464 -2.69 23.48 1.99
CA LEU A 464 -2.77 22.11 1.52
C LEU A 464 -4.18 21.78 1.00
N ALA A 465 -5.23 22.05 1.78
CA ALA A 465 -6.62 21.78 1.40
C ALA A 465 -6.99 22.47 0.07
N ALA A 466 -6.58 23.72 -0.11
CA ALA A 466 -6.79 24.45 -1.35
C ALA A 466 -6.01 23.81 -2.53
N ALA A 467 -4.75 23.42 -2.31
CA ALA A 467 -3.90 22.84 -3.35
C ALA A 467 -4.43 21.46 -3.81
N VAL A 468 -4.78 20.57 -2.87
CA VAL A 468 -5.30 19.24 -3.20
C VAL A 468 -6.69 19.30 -3.83
N THR A 469 -7.55 20.25 -3.42
CA THR A 469 -8.84 20.51 -4.07
C THR A 469 -8.64 20.88 -5.54
N LYS A 470 -7.70 21.79 -5.82
CA LYS A 470 -7.37 22.19 -7.20
C LYS A 470 -6.86 21.01 -8.03
N LYS A 471 -6.01 20.16 -7.46
CA LYS A 471 -5.51 18.95 -8.13
C LYS A 471 -6.62 17.95 -8.47
N GLN A 472 -7.67 17.83 -7.64
CA GLN A 472 -8.80 16.93 -7.92
C GLN A 472 -9.69 17.43 -9.06
N ALA A 473 -9.68 18.73 -9.34
CA ALA A 473 -10.45 19.36 -10.43
C ALA A 473 -9.75 19.30 -11.80
N SER A 474 -8.45 18.93 -11.85
CA SER A 474 -7.65 18.78 -13.07
C SER A 474 -7.59 17.31 -13.51
#